data_d7d2fe0154697874b7111f6c81ef6bcb
#
_entry.id   d7d2fe0154697874b7111f6c81ef6bcb
#
_cell.length_a   1.000
_cell.length_b   1.000
_cell.length_c   1.000
_cell.angle_alpha   90.00
_cell.angle_beta   90.00
_cell.angle_gamma   90.00
#
_symmetry.space_group_name_H-M   'P 1'
#
loop_
_entity.id
_entity.type
_entity.pdbx_description
1 polymer ?
#
loop_
_entity_poly.entity_id
_entity_poly.type
_entity_poly.pdbx_seq_one_letter_code
_entity_poly.pdbx_strand_id
1 'polypeptide(L)'
;MNNLEHKELKPWRDESFKALIPFIAFVIFYFGFSIITQDFSRVPMTVAFIFSSAIALILNHKEKLNKKIEIFALGMGKKDIMIMCLIFVLAGAFTATAQAVGAVDSAVAIAQHFIPAKFIVSGIFVISALISLAVGTSCGTIAAVVPIAVTLAQSLGLNPAFLVGATVGGAMFGDNLSLISDTTIASTRTQNVEMRDKMIYNLRIVTVPAILCILLYMLPVFSNSNIDVTNVTINIDAYIKVMPYILLLIFGLMNINVMFLLLIGIILNTVIGIGFGEFDIWTAFSKMGDGTVSMANTLIVAMLAGGLLQMVRWNGGISYIINKTEHLIHNKKHCEFGVCFLVGVINLFTANNTVAIITAGPIAKEISEKYNVDPRRTASLLDTTSCFVQGIIPYGAQILIATSLAASVSLSSFSIIKCLLYPALTGLGLLVSLILAKK
;
A
#
# COMPACT_ATOMS: atom_id res chain seq x y z
N MET A 1 4.18 -20.58 27.74
CA MET A 1 3.92 -19.39 26.87
C MET A 1 3.17 -19.72 25.58
N ASN A 2 2.44 -20.85 25.49
CA ASN A 2 1.88 -21.36 24.23
C ASN A 2 0.35 -21.27 24.08
N ASN A 3 -0.35 -20.42 24.82
CA ASN A 3 -1.83 -20.37 24.79
C ASN A 3 -2.44 -18.99 24.55
N LEU A 4 -1.66 -18.00 24.04
CA LEU A 4 -2.19 -16.66 23.73
C LEU A 4 -2.40 -16.40 22.22
N GLU A 5 -2.03 -17.34 21.33
CA GLU A 5 -1.96 -17.07 19.91
C GLU A 5 -3.27 -17.19 19.12
N HIS A 6 -4.34 -17.77 19.61
CA HIS A 6 -5.57 -17.94 18.81
C HIS A 6 -6.88 -18.00 19.62
N LYS A 7 -7.04 -17.25 20.69
CA LYS A 7 -8.41 -16.96 21.12
C LYS A 7 -8.91 -15.82 20.23
N GLU A 8 -9.51 -16.16 19.09
CA GLU A 8 -10.39 -15.21 18.41
C GLU A 8 -11.40 -14.75 19.46
N LEU A 9 -11.27 -13.48 19.85
CA LEU A 9 -12.20 -12.88 20.80
C LEU A 9 -13.59 -13.03 20.17
N LYS A 10 -14.44 -13.89 20.76
CA LYS A 10 -15.83 -14.03 20.30
C LYS A 10 -16.42 -12.63 20.21
N PRO A 11 -17.10 -12.29 19.10
CA PRO A 11 -17.78 -11.01 18.99
C PRO A 11 -18.67 -10.80 20.21
N TRP A 12 -18.67 -9.59 20.76
CA TRP A 12 -19.58 -9.25 21.86
C TRP A 12 -21.04 -9.26 21.41
N ARG A 13 -21.28 -8.97 20.11
CA ARG A 13 -22.56 -9.11 19.42
C ARG A 13 -22.36 -9.84 18.11
N ASP A 14 -23.35 -10.62 17.71
CA ASP A 14 -23.34 -11.34 16.44
C ASP A 14 -23.32 -10.36 15.26
N GLU A 15 -24.12 -9.29 15.30
CA GLU A 15 -24.11 -8.22 14.30
C GLU A 15 -24.60 -6.87 14.85
N SER A 16 -23.99 -5.76 14.40
CA SER A 16 -24.44 -4.43 14.79
C SER A 16 -23.98 -3.33 13.84
N PHE A 17 -24.94 -2.61 13.23
CA PHE A 17 -24.64 -1.39 12.47
C PHE A 17 -23.96 -0.31 13.35
N LYS A 18 -24.35 -0.20 14.63
CA LYS A 18 -23.76 0.80 15.54
C LYS A 18 -22.26 0.63 15.71
N ALA A 19 -21.73 -0.58 15.50
CA ALA A 19 -20.29 -0.84 15.55
C ALA A 19 -19.50 -0.16 14.43
N LEU A 20 -20.16 0.28 13.36
CA LEU A 20 -19.54 1.00 12.24
C LEU A 20 -19.44 2.51 12.49
N ILE A 21 -20.16 3.04 13.51
CA ILE A 21 -20.20 4.48 13.81
C ILE A 21 -18.80 5.09 13.97
N PRO A 22 -17.83 4.48 14.68
CA PRO A 22 -16.50 5.07 14.82
C PRO A 22 -15.81 5.26 13.48
N PHE A 23 -15.95 4.31 12.56
CA PHE A 23 -15.37 4.44 11.22
C PHE A 23 -16.10 5.50 10.38
N ILE A 24 -17.44 5.52 10.43
CA ILE A 24 -18.24 6.57 9.78
C ILE A 24 -17.84 7.95 10.32
N ALA A 25 -17.62 8.05 11.64
CA ALA A 25 -17.16 9.29 12.26
C ALA A 25 -15.76 9.68 11.77
N PHE A 26 -14.83 8.71 11.59
CA PHE A 26 -13.54 8.97 10.96
C PHE A 26 -13.70 9.58 9.57
N VAL A 27 -14.52 8.96 8.72
CA VAL A 27 -14.76 9.42 7.35
C VAL A 27 -15.35 10.83 7.36
N ILE A 28 -16.41 11.07 8.14
CA ILE A 28 -17.06 12.38 8.23
C ILE A 28 -16.09 13.44 8.76
N PHE A 29 -15.33 13.14 9.82
CA PHE A 29 -14.37 14.06 10.40
C PHE A 29 -13.27 14.39 9.40
N TYR A 30 -12.57 13.38 8.87
CA TYR A 30 -11.43 13.59 8.00
C TYR A 30 -11.82 14.24 6.67
N PHE A 31 -12.77 13.67 5.94
CA PHE A 31 -13.22 14.21 4.66
C PHE A 31 -14.07 15.47 4.82
N GLY A 32 -14.96 15.52 5.82
CA GLY A 32 -15.82 16.68 6.05
C GLY A 32 -15.00 17.94 6.32
N PHE A 33 -14.07 17.90 7.27
CA PHE A 33 -13.22 19.05 7.57
C PHE A 33 -12.22 19.37 6.43
N SER A 34 -11.70 18.35 5.74
CA SER A 34 -10.82 18.58 4.60
C SER A 34 -11.54 19.26 3.42
N ILE A 35 -12.80 18.95 3.18
CA ILE A 35 -13.62 19.60 2.15
C ILE A 35 -13.96 21.05 2.58
N ILE A 36 -14.33 21.27 3.84
CA ILE A 36 -14.65 22.61 4.36
C ILE A 36 -13.42 23.54 4.25
N THR A 37 -12.26 23.05 4.58
CA THR A 37 -11.00 23.83 4.53
C THR A 37 -10.39 23.89 3.12
N GLN A 38 -10.90 23.10 2.17
CA GLN A 38 -10.35 22.88 0.82
C GLN A 38 -8.86 22.44 0.83
N ASP A 39 -8.41 21.93 1.98
CA ASP A 39 -7.02 21.55 2.21
C ASP A 39 -6.95 20.28 3.09
N PHE A 40 -6.60 19.17 2.47
CA PHE A 40 -6.46 17.88 3.13
C PHE A 40 -5.22 17.78 4.03
N SER A 41 -4.30 18.72 3.96
CA SER A 41 -3.12 18.77 4.83
C SER A 41 -3.41 19.40 6.19
N ARG A 42 -4.48 20.21 6.30
CA ARG A 42 -4.87 20.89 7.54
C ARG A 42 -5.42 19.97 8.61
N VAL A 43 -5.95 18.81 8.22
CA VAL A 43 -6.48 17.82 9.17
C VAL A 43 -5.51 16.64 9.24
N PRO A 44 -4.63 16.58 10.25
CA PRO A 44 -3.76 15.42 10.40
C PRO A 44 -4.59 14.15 10.56
N MET A 45 -4.27 13.14 9.76
CA MET A 45 -4.99 11.84 9.78
C MET A 45 -4.94 11.18 11.16
N THR A 46 -3.83 11.33 11.89
CA THR A 46 -3.69 10.89 13.28
C THR A 46 -4.77 11.47 14.18
N VAL A 47 -5.11 12.76 14.03
CA VAL A 47 -6.16 13.41 14.84
C VAL A 47 -7.53 12.81 14.53
N ALA A 48 -7.82 12.57 13.26
CA ALA A 48 -9.08 11.93 12.85
C ALA A 48 -9.20 10.51 13.42
N PHE A 49 -8.10 9.72 13.43
CA PHE A 49 -8.09 8.40 14.05
C PHE A 49 -8.22 8.47 15.58
N ILE A 50 -7.58 9.42 16.26
CA ILE A 50 -7.72 9.61 17.72
C ILE A 50 -9.19 9.91 18.06
N PHE A 51 -9.82 10.84 17.35
CA PHE A 51 -11.23 11.19 17.54
C PHE A 51 -12.15 9.96 17.33
N SER A 52 -11.96 9.24 16.24
CA SER A 52 -12.70 8.02 15.94
C SER A 52 -12.48 6.92 16.99
N SER A 53 -11.25 6.76 17.48
CA SER A 53 -10.90 5.82 18.54
C SER A 53 -11.59 6.15 19.87
N ALA A 54 -11.68 7.45 20.21
CA ALA A 54 -12.43 7.90 21.38
C ALA A 54 -13.91 7.51 21.27
N ILE A 55 -14.53 7.70 20.11
CA ILE A 55 -15.92 7.26 19.84
C ILE A 55 -16.03 5.74 20.01
N ALA A 56 -15.08 4.96 19.47
CA ALA A 56 -15.08 3.51 19.60
C ALA A 56 -15.03 3.05 21.07
N LEU A 57 -14.26 3.73 21.91
CA LEU A 57 -14.14 3.44 23.33
C LEU A 57 -15.39 3.86 24.13
N ILE A 58 -16.11 4.90 23.70
CA ILE A 58 -17.39 5.34 24.33
C ILE A 58 -18.53 4.38 23.99
N LEU A 59 -18.54 3.83 22.75
CA LEU A 59 -19.55 2.84 22.36
C LEU A 59 -19.56 1.63 23.30
N ASN A 60 -20.70 0.96 23.38
CA ASN A 60 -20.87 -0.23 24.21
C ASN A 60 -20.73 0.03 25.73
N HIS A 61 -21.67 0.81 26.28
CA HIS A 61 -21.69 1.19 27.70
C HIS A 61 -21.76 0.01 28.70
N LYS A 62 -22.10 -1.21 28.23
CA LYS A 62 -22.19 -2.40 29.09
C LYS A 62 -20.83 -2.98 29.46
N GLU A 63 -19.78 -2.66 28.70
CA GLU A 63 -18.44 -3.18 28.93
C GLU A 63 -17.55 -2.15 29.64
N LYS A 64 -16.68 -2.65 30.52
CA LYS A 64 -15.72 -1.81 31.27
C LYS A 64 -14.71 -1.19 30.34
N LEU A 65 -14.34 0.07 30.61
CA LEU A 65 -13.37 0.82 29.80
C LEU A 65 -12.04 0.08 29.65
N ASN A 66 -11.53 -0.52 30.74
CA ASN A 66 -10.26 -1.26 30.72
C ASN A 66 -10.29 -2.41 29.69
N LYS A 67 -11.40 -3.16 29.59
CA LYS A 67 -11.54 -4.22 28.60
C LYS A 67 -11.56 -3.69 27.17
N LYS A 68 -12.22 -2.55 26.94
CA LYS A 68 -12.24 -1.90 25.61
C LYS A 68 -10.83 -1.43 25.20
N ILE A 69 -10.07 -0.85 26.15
CA ILE A 69 -8.67 -0.45 25.92
C ILE A 69 -7.81 -1.68 25.60
N GLU A 70 -7.99 -2.79 26.33
CA GLU A 70 -7.28 -4.05 26.05
C GLU A 70 -7.56 -4.55 24.63
N ILE A 71 -8.84 -4.59 24.21
CA ILE A 71 -9.23 -5.03 22.87
C ILE A 71 -8.68 -4.08 21.79
N PHE A 72 -8.71 -2.78 22.04
CA PHE A 72 -8.12 -1.79 21.15
C PHE A 72 -6.60 -2.01 21.01
N ALA A 73 -5.90 -2.19 22.12
CA ALA A 73 -4.46 -2.46 22.15
C ALA A 73 -4.09 -3.77 21.43
N LEU A 74 -4.89 -4.84 21.61
CA LEU A 74 -4.73 -6.09 20.84
C LEU A 74 -4.87 -5.86 19.33
N GLY A 75 -5.73 -4.94 18.91
CA GLY A 75 -5.86 -4.53 17.52
C GLY A 75 -4.61 -3.81 16.99
N MET A 76 -4.08 -2.88 17.79
CA MET A 76 -2.84 -2.16 17.48
C MET A 76 -1.64 -3.10 17.33
N GLY A 77 -1.54 -4.10 18.22
CA GLY A 77 -0.43 -5.07 18.27
C GLY A 77 -0.61 -6.29 17.37
N LYS A 78 -1.55 -6.31 16.42
CA LYS A 78 -1.69 -7.42 15.49
C LYS A 78 -0.41 -7.62 14.67
N LYS A 79 -0.06 -8.90 14.44
CA LYS A 79 1.15 -9.30 13.71
C LYS A 79 1.34 -8.53 12.42
N ASP A 80 0.30 -8.42 11.59
CA ASP A 80 0.37 -7.76 10.29
C ASP A 80 0.63 -6.24 10.43
N ILE A 81 0.01 -5.60 11.43
CA ILE A 81 0.25 -4.18 11.75
C ILE A 81 1.71 -3.98 12.23
N MET A 82 2.20 -4.86 13.11
CA MET A 82 3.58 -4.76 13.62
C MET A 82 4.63 -5.02 12.55
N ILE A 83 4.41 -5.96 11.63
CA ILE A 83 5.28 -6.19 10.48
C ILE A 83 5.32 -4.94 9.60
N MET A 84 4.17 -4.34 9.31
CA MET A 84 4.08 -3.10 8.54
C MET A 84 4.82 -1.94 9.23
N CYS A 85 4.65 -1.77 10.55
CA CYS A 85 5.39 -0.79 11.33
C CYS A 85 6.91 -1.01 11.23
N LEU A 86 7.37 -2.25 11.30
CA LEU A 86 8.78 -2.58 11.19
C LEU A 86 9.35 -2.24 9.81
N ILE A 87 8.58 -2.50 8.74
CA ILE A 87 8.95 -2.08 7.38
C ILE A 87 9.08 -0.54 7.31
N PHE A 88 8.17 0.21 7.90
CA PHE A 88 8.24 1.68 7.92
C PHE A 88 9.50 2.19 8.62
N VAL A 89 9.83 1.64 9.79
CA VAL A 89 11.05 1.99 10.54
C VAL A 89 12.30 1.75 9.68
N LEU A 90 12.41 0.57 9.10
CA LEU A 90 13.57 0.20 8.27
C LEU A 90 13.64 1.01 6.97
N ALA A 91 12.51 1.28 6.34
CA ALA A 91 12.43 2.10 5.12
C ALA A 91 12.87 3.54 5.38
N GLY A 92 12.47 4.12 6.51
CA GLY A 92 12.91 5.45 6.92
C GLY A 92 14.43 5.51 7.13
N ALA A 93 14.99 4.57 7.90
CA ALA A 93 16.43 4.49 8.14
C ALA A 93 17.23 4.25 6.84
N PHE A 94 16.75 3.35 5.96
CA PHE A 94 17.35 3.09 4.65
C PHE A 94 17.37 4.37 3.79
N THR A 95 16.24 5.06 3.69
CA THR A 95 16.11 6.27 2.88
C THR A 95 17.05 7.38 3.37
N ALA A 96 17.10 7.62 4.68
CA ALA A 96 17.96 8.65 5.25
C ALA A 96 19.45 8.34 5.04
N THR A 97 19.86 7.09 5.19
CA THR A 97 21.25 6.68 4.91
C THR A 97 21.58 6.73 3.41
N ALA A 98 20.65 6.33 2.53
CA ALA A 98 20.82 6.42 1.09
C ALA A 98 20.93 7.88 0.58
N GLN A 99 20.15 8.79 1.15
CA GLN A 99 20.27 10.22 0.87
C GLN A 99 21.61 10.77 1.36
N ALA A 100 22.02 10.41 2.56
CA ALA A 100 23.28 10.90 3.16
C ALA A 100 24.54 10.47 2.38
N VAL A 101 24.54 9.27 1.79
CA VAL A 101 25.64 8.78 0.95
C VAL A 101 25.59 9.32 -0.51
N GLY A 102 24.52 10.02 -0.90
CA GLY A 102 24.29 10.49 -2.26
C GLY A 102 23.86 9.38 -3.23
N ALA A 103 23.36 8.25 -2.72
CA ALA A 103 22.89 7.14 -3.56
C ALA A 103 21.65 7.52 -4.37
N VAL A 104 20.78 8.36 -3.81
CA VAL A 104 19.58 8.85 -4.49
C VAL A 104 19.96 9.75 -5.67
N ASP A 105 20.86 10.72 -5.45
CA ASP A 105 21.33 11.64 -6.50
C ASP A 105 22.07 10.89 -7.62
N SER A 106 22.88 9.89 -7.24
CA SER A 106 23.57 9.01 -8.19
C SER A 106 22.60 8.18 -9.03
N ALA A 107 21.54 7.64 -8.42
CA ALA A 107 20.47 6.92 -9.13
C ALA A 107 19.75 7.82 -10.14
N VAL A 108 19.48 9.07 -9.75
CA VAL A 108 18.87 10.08 -10.60
C VAL A 108 19.78 10.43 -11.79
N ALA A 109 21.08 10.66 -11.55
CA ALA A 109 22.05 10.94 -12.62
C ALA A 109 22.12 9.78 -13.64
N ILE A 110 22.16 8.54 -13.17
CA ILE A 110 22.13 7.35 -14.02
C ILE A 110 20.82 7.28 -14.82
N ALA A 111 19.67 7.48 -14.16
CA ALA A 111 18.37 7.46 -14.83
C ALA A 111 18.28 8.54 -15.95
N GLN A 112 18.72 9.75 -15.67
CA GLN A 112 18.75 10.85 -16.65
C GLN A 112 19.64 10.57 -17.85
N HIS A 113 20.76 9.89 -17.64
CA HIS A 113 21.69 9.54 -18.73
C HIS A 113 21.09 8.50 -19.68
N PHE A 114 20.40 7.47 -19.14
CA PHE A 114 19.93 6.34 -19.95
C PHE A 114 18.48 6.47 -20.43
N ILE A 115 17.62 7.23 -19.74
CA ILE A 115 16.19 7.31 -20.03
C ILE A 115 15.84 8.69 -20.58
N PRO A 116 15.36 8.81 -21.84
CA PRO A 116 14.85 10.07 -22.37
C PRO A 116 13.76 10.66 -21.47
N ALA A 117 13.78 11.98 -21.24
CA ALA A 117 12.88 12.66 -20.30
C ALA A 117 11.39 12.32 -20.49
N LYS A 118 10.94 12.19 -21.76
CA LYS A 118 9.55 11.83 -22.10
C LYS A 118 9.11 10.45 -21.61
N PHE A 119 10.04 9.54 -21.32
CA PHE A 119 9.74 8.18 -20.86
C PHE A 119 9.97 7.98 -19.35
N ILE A 120 10.39 9.00 -18.63
CA ILE A 120 10.78 8.85 -17.23
C ILE A 120 9.59 8.41 -16.36
N VAL A 121 8.42 9.05 -16.52
CA VAL A 121 7.24 8.71 -15.70
C VAL A 121 6.72 7.30 -16.02
N SER A 122 6.63 6.95 -17.31
CA SER A 122 6.25 5.59 -17.71
C SER A 122 7.33 4.57 -17.36
N GLY A 123 8.61 4.94 -17.46
CA GLY A 123 9.74 4.09 -17.09
C GLY A 123 9.74 3.73 -15.60
N ILE A 124 9.48 4.71 -14.71
CA ILE A 124 9.42 4.45 -13.28
C ILE A 124 8.23 3.55 -12.91
N PHE A 125 7.09 3.68 -13.62
CA PHE A 125 5.96 2.75 -13.48
C PHE A 125 6.39 1.31 -13.83
N VAL A 126 7.05 1.10 -14.97
CA VAL A 126 7.50 -0.22 -15.44
C VAL A 126 8.54 -0.80 -14.48
N ILE A 127 9.53 -0.02 -14.07
CA ILE A 127 10.57 -0.46 -13.14
C ILE A 127 9.93 -0.88 -11.81
N SER A 128 9.04 -0.06 -11.25
CA SER A 128 8.33 -0.38 -10.01
C SER A 128 7.47 -1.64 -10.16
N ALA A 129 6.85 -1.84 -11.31
CA ALA A 129 6.07 -3.04 -11.61
C ALA A 129 6.94 -4.31 -11.63
N LEU A 130 8.08 -4.27 -12.29
CA LEU A 130 9.02 -5.40 -12.37
C LEU A 130 9.60 -5.75 -10.99
N ILE A 131 9.98 -4.73 -10.21
CA ILE A 131 10.48 -4.95 -8.84
C ILE A 131 9.39 -5.60 -7.98
N SER A 132 8.20 -5.04 -7.97
CA SER A 132 7.11 -5.52 -7.14
C SER A 132 6.62 -6.92 -7.54
N LEU A 133 6.60 -7.22 -8.85
CA LEU A 133 6.33 -8.57 -9.37
C LEU A 133 7.31 -9.59 -8.79
N ALA A 134 8.55 -9.21 -8.69
CA ALA A 134 9.65 -10.07 -8.27
C ALA A 134 9.77 -10.19 -6.75
N VAL A 135 9.61 -9.08 -6.02
CA VAL A 135 9.70 -9.02 -4.54
C VAL A 135 8.42 -9.55 -3.88
N GLY A 136 7.29 -9.48 -4.59
CA GLY A 136 5.99 -9.89 -4.05
C GLY A 136 5.39 -8.93 -3.02
N THR A 137 5.80 -7.66 -3.04
CA THR A 137 5.20 -6.64 -2.15
C THR A 137 5.28 -5.25 -2.73
N SER A 138 4.11 -4.59 -2.82
CA SER A 138 4.01 -3.20 -3.23
C SER A 138 4.64 -2.26 -2.19
N CYS A 139 4.44 -2.51 -0.91
CA CYS A 139 4.99 -1.67 0.16
C CYS A 139 6.52 -1.61 0.15
N GLY A 140 7.19 -2.75 -0.03
CA GLY A 140 8.67 -2.81 -0.11
C GLY A 140 9.20 -2.09 -1.35
N THR A 141 8.52 -2.24 -2.48
CA THR A 141 8.88 -1.55 -3.73
C THR A 141 8.72 -0.04 -3.59
N ILE A 142 7.61 0.44 -3.02
CA ILE A 142 7.36 1.86 -2.77
C ILE A 142 8.44 2.43 -1.85
N ALA A 143 8.80 1.70 -0.79
CA ALA A 143 9.85 2.11 0.13
C ALA A 143 11.21 2.32 -0.55
N ALA A 144 11.53 1.47 -1.52
CA ALA A 144 12.80 1.55 -2.25
C ALA A 144 12.80 2.64 -3.35
N VAL A 145 11.69 2.82 -4.08
CA VAL A 145 11.68 3.60 -5.33
C VAL A 145 11.19 5.03 -5.14
N VAL A 146 10.30 5.30 -4.16
CA VAL A 146 9.76 6.67 -3.96
C VAL A 146 10.83 7.73 -3.72
N PRO A 147 11.89 7.50 -2.92
CA PRO A 147 12.94 8.50 -2.76
C PRO A 147 13.61 8.89 -4.08
N ILE A 148 13.86 7.89 -4.94
CA ILE A 148 14.42 8.11 -6.29
C ILE A 148 13.43 8.91 -7.14
N ALA A 149 12.13 8.56 -7.10
CA ALA A 149 11.08 9.23 -7.84
C ALA A 149 10.95 10.71 -7.46
N VAL A 150 11.03 11.02 -6.16
CA VAL A 150 10.96 12.40 -5.64
C VAL A 150 12.15 13.24 -6.13
N THR A 151 13.37 12.73 -5.95
CA THR A 151 14.59 13.45 -6.35
C THR A 151 14.65 13.62 -7.87
N LEU A 152 14.26 12.58 -8.63
CA LEU A 152 14.18 12.64 -10.08
C LEU A 152 13.16 13.68 -10.56
N ALA A 153 12.02 13.80 -9.90
CA ALA A 153 11.03 14.82 -10.22
C ALA A 153 11.57 16.24 -9.96
N GLN A 154 12.25 16.44 -8.82
CA GLN A 154 12.85 17.73 -8.48
C GLN A 154 13.94 18.14 -9.49
N SER A 155 14.85 17.22 -9.83
CA SER A 155 15.94 17.50 -10.79
C SER A 155 15.48 17.79 -12.20
N LEU A 156 14.33 17.24 -12.62
CA LEU A 156 13.74 17.45 -13.93
C LEU A 156 12.67 18.54 -13.94
N GLY A 157 12.39 19.22 -12.82
CA GLY A 157 11.31 20.20 -12.73
C GLY A 157 9.92 19.62 -13.01
N LEU A 158 9.73 18.30 -12.79
CA LEU A 158 8.44 17.62 -12.94
C LEU A 158 7.65 17.71 -11.63
N ASN A 159 6.32 17.58 -11.73
CA ASN A 159 5.50 17.47 -10.53
C ASN A 159 5.79 16.14 -9.80
N PRO A 160 6.31 16.15 -8.57
CA PRO A 160 6.64 14.93 -7.85
C PRO A 160 5.46 13.97 -7.68
N ALA A 161 4.22 14.47 -7.62
CA ALA A 161 3.03 13.63 -7.51
C ALA A 161 2.86 12.67 -8.70
N PHE A 162 3.32 13.03 -9.91
CA PHE A 162 3.25 12.14 -11.07
C PHE A 162 4.20 10.96 -10.94
N LEU A 163 5.46 11.21 -10.55
CA LEU A 163 6.45 10.13 -10.40
C LEU A 163 6.13 9.24 -9.22
N VAL A 164 5.71 9.83 -8.09
CA VAL A 164 5.29 9.05 -6.92
C VAL A 164 4.02 8.25 -7.23
N GLY A 165 3.03 8.84 -7.92
CA GLY A 165 1.84 8.13 -8.36
C GLY A 165 2.16 6.99 -9.34
N ALA A 166 3.07 7.20 -10.30
CA ALA A 166 3.54 6.15 -11.20
C ALA A 166 4.27 5.03 -10.45
N THR A 167 5.11 5.37 -9.48
CA THR A 167 5.80 4.40 -8.61
C THR A 167 4.82 3.52 -7.85
N VAL A 168 3.85 4.14 -7.17
CA VAL A 168 2.82 3.41 -6.40
C VAL A 168 1.97 2.54 -7.32
N GLY A 169 1.54 3.09 -8.47
CA GLY A 169 0.74 2.36 -9.46
C GLY A 169 1.47 1.16 -10.05
N GLY A 170 2.74 1.32 -10.40
CA GLY A 170 3.60 0.23 -10.87
C GLY A 170 3.80 -0.84 -9.81
N ALA A 171 4.11 -0.43 -8.57
CA ALA A 171 4.26 -1.34 -7.45
C ALA A 171 2.99 -2.17 -7.20
N MET A 172 1.81 -1.55 -7.27
CA MET A 172 0.52 -2.23 -7.10
C MET A 172 0.21 -3.18 -8.26
N PHE A 173 0.58 -2.82 -9.50
CA PHE A 173 0.43 -3.71 -10.66
C PHE A 173 1.31 -4.95 -10.53
N GLY A 174 2.59 -4.78 -10.14
CA GLY A 174 3.50 -5.90 -9.95
C GLY A 174 3.05 -6.84 -8.82
N ASP A 175 2.60 -6.29 -7.71
CA ASP A 175 2.05 -7.02 -6.56
C ASP A 175 0.84 -7.87 -6.96
N ASN A 176 -0.08 -7.30 -7.73
CA ASN A 176 -1.29 -7.97 -8.21
C ASN A 176 -1.00 -9.18 -9.13
N LEU A 177 0.10 -9.14 -9.87
CA LEU A 177 0.54 -10.24 -10.76
C LEU A 177 1.57 -11.17 -10.14
N SER A 178 2.17 -10.81 -9.01
CA SER A 178 3.18 -11.64 -8.36
C SER A 178 2.59 -12.95 -7.85
N LEU A 179 3.29 -14.06 -8.10
CA LEU A 179 2.93 -15.39 -7.59
C LEU A 179 3.21 -15.54 -6.09
N ILE A 180 4.06 -14.70 -5.54
CA ILE A 180 4.55 -14.78 -4.16
C ILE A 180 4.02 -13.67 -3.26
N SER A 181 3.18 -12.80 -3.80
CA SER A 181 2.52 -11.73 -3.04
C SER A 181 1.61 -12.29 -1.96
N ASP A 182 1.62 -11.62 -0.80
CA ASP A 182 0.74 -11.97 0.33
C ASP A 182 -0.74 -11.97 -0.07
N THR A 183 -1.16 -11.06 -0.95
CA THR A 183 -2.54 -10.99 -1.47
C THR A 183 -2.85 -12.15 -2.38
N THR A 184 -1.89 -12.57 -3.21
CA THR A 184 -2.01 -13.77 -4.06
C THR A 184 -2.12 -15.02 -3.20
N ILE A 185 -1.26 -15.17 -2.20
CA ILE A 185 -1.30 -16.31 -1.28
C ILE A 185 -2.63 -16.34 -0.51
N ALA A 186 -3.08 -15.19 0.01
CA ALA A 186 -4.33 -15.09 0.76
C ALA A 186 -5.55 -15.44 -0.12
N SER A 187 -5.66 -14.85 -1.30
CA SER A 187 -6.80 -15.07 -2.20
C SER A 187 -6.85 -16.50 -2.72
N THR A 188 -5.72 -17.08 -3.11
CA THR A 188 -5.68 -18.46 -3.64
C THR A 188 -5.92 -19.51 -2.56
N ARG A 189 -5.34 -19.34 -1.38
CA ARG A 189 -5.56 -20.28 -0.26
C ARG A 189 -6.99 -20.27 0.25
N THR A 190 -7.63 -19.11 0.35
CA THR A 190 -9.02 -19.02 0.79
C THR A 190 -9.98 -19.65 -0.21
N GLN A 191 -9.63 -19.67 -1.50
CA GLN A 191 -10.45 -20.26 -2.57
C GLN A 191 -10.01 -21.69 -2.98
N ASN A 192 -8.93 -22.22 -2.41
CA ASN A 192 -8.34 -23.52 -2.77
C ASN A 192 -7.98 -23.62 -4.27
N VAL A 193 -7.34 -22.60 -4.82
CA VAL A 193 -6.89 -22.55 -6.22
C VAL A 193 -5.38 -22.36 -6.31
N GLU A 194 -4.80 -22.73 -7.45
CA GLU A 194 -3.39 -22.49 -7.72
C GLU A 194 -3.10 -21.01 -8.02
N MET A 195 -1.92 -20.53 -7.60
CA MET A 195 -1.51 -19.14 -7.80
C MET A 195 -1.44 -18.79 -9.30
N ARG A 196 -0.97 -19.71 -10.12
CA ARG A 196 -0.89 -19.56 -11.59
C ARG A 196 -2.25 -19.32 -12.22
N ASP A 197 -3.27 -20.07 -11.80
CA ASP A 197 -4.62 -19.95 -12.33
C ASP A 197 -5.24 -18.59 -12.00
N LYS A 198 -5.09 -18.13 -10.76
CA LYS A 198 -5.50 -16.77 -10.34
C LYS A 198 -4.79 -15.71 -11.17
N MET A 199 -3.47 -15.85 -11.37
CA MET A 199 -2.67 -14.88 -12.15
C MET A 199 -3.21 -14.74 -13.58
N ILE A 200 -3.61 -15.83 -14.23
CA ILE A 200 -4.18 -15.79 -15.59
C ILE A 200 -5.50 -14.98 -15.62
N TYR A 201 -6.34 -15.10 -14.59
CA TYR A 201 -7.56 -14.30 -14.47
C TYR A 201 -7.22 -12.81 -14.20
N ASN A 202 -6.25 -12.54 -13.34
CA ASN A 202 -5.80 -11.17 -13.07
C ASN A 202 -5.26 -10.50 -14.34
N LEU A 203 -4.42 -11.19 -15.12
CA LEU A 203 -3.88 -10.66 -16.38
C LEU A 203 -4.99 -10.13 -17.30
N ARG A 204 -6.12 -10.81 -17.40
CA ARG A 204 -7.25 -10.37 -18.24
C ARG A 204 -7.86 -9.06 -17.76
N ILE A 205 -7.80 -8.77 -16.48
CA ILE A 205 -8.39 -7.55 -15.88
C ILE A 205 -7.38 -6.41 -15.88
N VAL A 206 -6.11 -6.66 -15.51
CA VAL A 206 -5.14 -5.62 -15.18
C VAL A 206 -4.20 -5.24 -16.32
N THR A 207 -4.07 -6.08 -17.38
CA THR A 207 -3.15 -5.81 -18.49
C THR A 207 -3.54 -4.55 -19.27
N VAL A 208 -4.83 -4.41 -19.62
CA VAL A 208 -5.30 -3.22 -20.34
C VAL A 208 -5.12 -1.95 -19.49
N PRO A 209 -5.53 -1.91 -18.21
CA PRO A 209 -5.20 -0.82 -17.31
C PRO A 209 -3.71 -0.45 -17.26
N ALA A 210 -2.82 -1.44 -17.16
CA ALA A 210 -1.38 -1.19 -17.11
C ALA A 210 -0.84 -0.59 -18.40
N ILE A 211 -1.24 -1.12 -19.57
CA ILE A 211 -0.86 -0.57 -20.88
C ILE A 211 -1.37 0.87 -21.00
N LEU A 212 -2.61 1.13 -20.61
CA LEU A 212 -3.18 2.48 -20.63
C LEU A 212 -2.41 3.43 -19.69
N CYS A 213 -1.98 2.98 -18.51
CA CYS A 213 -1.12 3.78 -17.62
C CYS A 213 0.19 4.17 -18.32
N ILE A 214 0.88 3.21 -18.93
CA ILE A 214 2.13 3.47 -19.64
C ILE A 214 1.91 4.51 -20.74
N LEU A 215 0.88 4.35 -21.57
CA LEU A 215 0.56 5.29 -22.66
C LEU A 215 0.18 6.67 -22.14
N LEU A 216 -0.64 6.75 -21.09
CA LEU A 216 -1.05 8.03 -20.51
C LEU A 216 0.14 8.77 -19.89
N TYR A 217 1.04 8.07 -19.18
CA TYR A 217 2.24 8.68 -18.62
C TYR A 217 3.26 9.14 -19.67
N MET A 218 3.09 8.76 -20.95
CA MET A 218 3.89 9.30 -22.06
C MET A 218 3.33 10.63 -22.63
N LEU A 219 2.13 11.05 -22.19
CA LEU A 219 1.54 12.30 -22.65
C LEU A 219 2.35 13.52 -22.18
N PRO A 220 2.41 14.62 -22.96
CA PRO A 220 3.19 15.81 -22.61
C PRO A 220 2.84 16.46 -21.26
N VAL A 221 1.62 16.24 -20.76
CA VAL A 221 1.18 16.75 -19.44
C VAL A 221 1.97 16.14 -18.29
N PHE A 222 2.51 14.95 -18.48
CA PHE A 222 3.32 14.22 -17.48
C PHE A 222 4.82 14.36 -17.75
N SER A 223 5.23 14.84 -18.92
CA SER A 223 6.62 15.06 -19.32
C SER A 223 6.81 16.51 -19.70
N ASN A 224 7.83 17.15 -19.14
CA ASN A 224 8.20 18.48 -19.60
C ASN A 224 9.10 18.33 -20.83
N SER A 225 8.56 18.64 -22.03
CA SER A 225 9.27 18.46 -23.29
C SER A 225 10.47 19.42 -23.49
N ASN A 226 10.64 20.40 -22.61
CA ASN A 226 11.72 21.39 -22.66
C ASN A 226 12.88 21.10 -21.70
N ILE A 227 12.98 19.88 -21.19
CA ILE A 227 14.11 19.52 -20.33
C ILE A 227 15.31 19.24 -21.25
N ASP A 228 16.22 20.20 -21.32
CA ASP A 228 17.59 19.93 -21.75
C ASP A 228 18.17 18.91 -20.75
N VAL A 229 18.25 17.67 -21.19
CA VAL A 229 19.03 16.66 -20.49
C VAL A 229 20.48 17.09 -20.68
N THR A 230 20.94 17.94 -19.75
CA THR A 230 22.35 18.34 -19.68
C THR A 230 23.16 17.06 -19.67
N ASN A 231 24.24 17.01 -20.43
CA ASN A 231 25.19 15.90 -20.46
C ASN A 231 25.71 15.63 -19.02
N VAL A 232 24.96 14.83 -18.26
CA VAL A 232 25.34 14.43 -16.92
C VAL A 232 26.50 13.45 -17.08
N THR A 233 27.69 13.90 -16.73
CA THR A 233 28.86 13.02 -16.68
C THR A 233 28.72 12.12 -15.45
N ILE A 234 28.57 10.83 -15.68
CA ILE A 234 28.49 9.85 -14.60
C ILE A 234 29.90 9.45 -14.19
N ASN A 235 30.27 9.72 -12.95
CA ASN A 235 31.49 9.23 -12.37
C ASN A 235 31.32 7.78 -11.90
N ILE A 236 32.42 7.03 -11.82
CA ILE A 236 32.41 5.64 -11.34
C ILE A 236 31.85 5.52 -9.92
N ASP A 237 32.03 6.55 -9.10
CA ASP A 237 31.52 6.67 -7.75
C ASP A 237 29.98 6.58 -7.69
N ALA A 238 29.29 7.12 -8.71
CA ALA A 238 27.84 7.06 -8.79
C ALA A 238 27.33 5.60 -8.88
N TYR A 239 28.02 4.75 -9.62
CA TYR A 239 27.65 3.33 -9.72
C TYR A 239 27.84 2.60 -8.39
N ILE A 240 28.88 2.95 -7.62
CA ILE A 240 29.14 2.35 -6.30
C ILE A 240 28.08 2.84 -5.30
N LYS A 241 27.77 4.13 -5.29
CA LYS A 241 26.76 4.71 -4.39
C LYS A 241 25.35 4.17 -4.64
N VAL A 242 25.01 3.81 -5.89
CA VAL A 242 23.71 3.21 -6.25
C VAL A 242 23.67 1.70 -5.96
N MET A 243 24.80 1.05 -5.71
CA MET A 243 24.86 -0.41 -5.49
C MET A 243 23.84 -0.92 -4.44
N PRO A 244 23.60 -0.27 -3.28
CA PRO A 244 22.59 -0.71 -2.33
C PRO A 244 21.18 -0.84 -2.93
N TYR A 245 20.77 0.09 -3.80
CA TYR A 245 19.51 -0.01 -4.53
C TYR A 245 19.50 -1.15 -5.53
N ILE A 246 20.59 -1.31 -6.31
CA ILE A 246 20.72 -2.41 -7.29
C ILE A 246 20.66 -3.77 -6.59
N LEU A 247 21.37 -3.93 -5.46
CA LEU A 247 21.35 -5.17 -4.69
C LEU A 247 19.97 -5.43 -4.07
N LEU A 248 19.28 -4.39 -3.58
CA LEU A 248 17.91 -4.50 -3.09
C LEU A 248 16.98 -5.01 -4.20
N LEU A 249 17.15 -4.53 -5.45
CA LEU A 249 16.42 -5.02 -6.61
C LEU A 249 16.75 -6.47 -6.94
N ILE A 250 18.02 -6.81 -7.09
CA ILE A 250 18.48 -8.17 -7.47
C ILE A 250 18.06 -9.19 -6.42
N PHE A 251 18.29 -8.92 -5.14
CA PHE A 251 17.94 -9.83 -4.06
C PHE A 251 16.43 -9.88 -3.80
N GLY A 252 15.70 -8.80 -4.10
CA GLY A 252 14.26 -8.82 -4.16
C GLY A 252 13.73 -9.82 -5.20
N LEU A 253 14.36 -9.87 -6.38
CA LEU A 253 14.09 -10.88 -7.42
C LEU A 253 14.34 -12.32 -6.94
N MET A 254 15.20 -12.50 -5.95
CA MET A 254 15.52 -13.81 -5.35
C MET A 254 14.61 -14.20 -4.19
N ASN A 255 13.49 -13.51 -3.99
CA ASN A 255 12.53 -13.75 -2.90
C ASN A 255 13.10 -13.58 -1.48
N ILE A 256 14.10 -12.76 -1.30
CA ILE A 256 14.63 -12.46 0.02
C ILE A 256 13.68 -11.50 0.75
N ASN A 257 13.47 -11.74 2.04
CA ASN A 257 12.57 -10.93 2.86
C ASN A 257 12.93 -9.44 2.82
N VAL A 258 11.95 -8.57 2.54
CA VAL A 258 12.13 -7.12 2.38
C VAL A 258 12.78 -6.45 3.60
N MET A 259 12.43 -6.88 4.81
CA MET A 259 13.05 -6.33 6.03
C MET A 259 14.54 -6.62 6.09
N PHE A 260 14.92 -7.84 5.70
CA PHE A 260 16.35 -8.23 5.63
C PHE A 260 17.09 -7.46 4.54
N LEU A 261 16.45 -7.23 3.38
CA LEU A 261 17.00 -6.41 2.30
C LEU A 261 17.23 -4.96 2.73
N LEU A 262 16.26 -4.36 3.42
CA LEU A 262 16.40 -3.00 3.94
C LEU A 262 17.56 -2.91 4.97
N LEU A 263 17.71 -3.90 5.85
CA LEU A 263 18.83 -3.96 6.79
C LEU A 263 20.18 -4.05 6.07
N ILE A 264 20.32 -4.93 5.08
CA ILE A 264 21.55 -5.02 4.26
C ILE A 264 21.79 -3.67 3.56
N GLY A 265 20.75 -3.06 2.99
CA GLY A 265 20.85 -1.75 2.34
C GLY A 265 21.35 -0.65 3.27
N ILE A 266 20.86 -0.60 4.51
CA ILE A 266 21.35 0.34 5.54
C ILE A 266 22.84 0.13 5.84
N ILE A 267 23.25 -1.13 6.02
CA ILE A 267 24.66 -1.47 6.28
C ILE A 267 25.53 -1.06 5.09
N LEU A 268 25.10 -1.37 3.87
CA LEU A 268 25.85 -1.01 2.65
C LEU A 268 25.95 0.50 2.46
N ASN A 269 24.86 1.25 2.64
CA ASN A 269 24.88 2.72 2.61
C ASN A 269 25.89 3.27 3.62
N THR A 270 25.92 2.70 4.83
CA THR A 270 26.82 3.13 5.89
C THR A 270 28.29 2.84 5.53
N VAL A 271 28.59 1.64 5.05
CA VAL A 271 29.95 1.25 4.65
C VAL A 271 30.44 2.10 3.48
N ILE A 272 29.61 2.29 2.46
CA ILE A 272 29.94 3.13 1.30
C ILE A 272 30.12 4.59 1.73
N GLY A 273 29.22 5.15 2.55
CA GLY A 273 29.31 6.54 2.99
C GLY A 273 30.56 6.83 3.80
N ILE A 274 30.97 5.93 4.69
CA ILE A 274 32.23 6.03 5.43
C ILE A 274 33.43 5.88 4.48
N GLY A 275 33.37 4.92 3.55
CA GLY A 275 34.44 4.67 2.59
C GLY A 275 34.70 5.84 1.64
N PHE A 276 33.68 6.59 1.26
CA PHE A 276 33.78 7.81 0.46
C PHE A 276 34.00 9.08 1.29
N GLY A 277 34.00 8.98 2.64
CA GLY A 277 34.18 10.14 3.52
C GLY A 277 32.99 11.12 3.55
N GLU A 278 31.79 10.66 3.13
CA GLU A 278 30.58 11.48 3.15
C GLU A 278 30.08 11.74 4.59
N PHE A 279 30.31 10.79 5.48
CA PHE A 279 30.00 10.90 6.91
C PHE A 279 30.78 9.86 7.74
N ASP A 280 30.84 10.10 9.05
CA ASP A 280 31.39 9.17 10.04
C ASP A 280 30.30 8.23 10.60
N ILE A 281 30.70 7.24 11.41
CA ILE A 281 29.77 6.26 11.99
C ILE A 281 28.72 6.91 12.91
N TRP A 282 29.07 7.97 13.61
CA TRP A 282 28.17 8.68 14.53
C TRP A 282 27.10 9.43 13.75
N THR A 283 27.47 10.06 12.66
CA THR A 283 26.54 10.72 11.73
C THR A 283 25.62 9.69 11.06
N ALA A 284 26.15 8.50 10.71
CA ALA A 284 25.31 7.41 10.18
C ALA A 284 24.21 6.99 11.17
N PHE A 285 24.55 6.83 12.46
CA PHE A 285 23.56 6.52 13.50
C PHE A 285 22.54 7.62 13.68
N SER A 286 22.96 8.89 13.65
CA SER A 286 22.04 10.03 13.69
C SER A 286 21.06 9.99 12.51
N LYS A 287 21.57 9.78 11.28
CA LYS A 287 20.72 9.69 10.08
C LYS A 287 19.72 8.53 10.12
N MET A 288 20.13 7.36 10.62
CA MET A 288 19.21 6.23 10.85
C MET A 288 18.10 6.60 11.83
N GLY A 289 18.45 7.28 12.93
CA GLY A 289 17.50 7.78 13.92
C GLY A 289 16.52 8.79 13.33
N ASP A 290 17.01 9.80 12.61
CA ASP A 290 16.18 10.81 11.94
C ASP A 290 15.22 10.16 10.94
N GLY A 291 15.73 9.21 10.13
CA GLY A 291 14.91 8.46 9.17
C GLY A 291 13.81 7.64 9.83
N THR A 292 14.11 6.99 10.96
CA THR A 292 13.11 6.25 11.74
C THR A 292 12.03 7.19 12.30
N VAL A 293 12.43 8.33 12.86
CA VAL A 293 11.52 9.32 13.42
C VAL A 293 10.63 9.94 12.35
N SER A 294 11.12 10.11 11.12
CA SER A 294 10.32 10.63 10.01
C SER A 294 9.07 9.77 9.70
N MET A 295 9.11 8.47 10.04
CA MET A 295 7.99 7.53 9.86
C MET A 295 6.98 7.52 11.03
N ALA A 296 7.22 8.27 12.11
CA ALA A 296 6.42 8.19 13.35
C ALA A 296 4.91 8.42 13.11
N ASN A 297 4.55 9.40 12.28
CA ASN A 297 3.14 9.68 11.97
C ASN A 297 2.47 8.48 11.28
N THR A 298 3.15 7.85 10.33
CA THR A 298 2.68 6.67 9.61
C THR A 298 2.50 5.47 10.55
N LEU A 299 3.44 5.26 11.48
CA LEU A 299 3.34 4.22 12.51
C LEU A 299 2.11 4.41 13.38
N ILE A 300 1.89 5.64 13.88
CA ILE A 300 0.75 5.96 14.75
C ILE A 300 -0.58 5.72 14.00
N VAL A 301 -0.69 6.18 12.75
CA VAL A 301 -1.89 5.97 11.93
C VAL A 301 -2.17 4.49 11.73
N ALA A 302 -1.15 3.68 11.38
CA ALA A 302 -1.31 2.24 11.18
C ALA A 302 -1.77 1.52 12.46
N MET A 303 -1.18 1.85 13.60
CA MET A 303 -1.56 1.27 14.89
C MET A 303 -2.99 1.66 15.29
N LEU A 304 -3.35 2.94 15.19
CA LEU A 304 -4.70 3.41 15.53
C LEU A 304 -5.77 2.79 14.62
N ALA A 305 -5.48 2.67 13.31
CA ALA A 305 -6.36 1.99 12.36
C ALA A 305 -6.59 0.51 12.75
N GLY A 306 -5.52 -0.20 13.15
CA GLY A 306 -5.60 -1.58 13.64
C GLY A 306 -6.46 -1.71 14.91
N GLY A 307 -6.28 -0.79 15.86
CA GLY A 307 -7.09 -0.73 17.09
C GLY A 307 -8.57 -0.47 16.79
N LEU A 308 -8.85 0.50 15.92
CA LEU A 308 -10.21 0.85 15.49
C LEU A 308 -10.91 -0.33 14.82
N LEU A 309 -10.23 -1.00 13.88
CA LEU A 309 -10.74 -2.20 13.22
C LEU A 309 -11.10 -3.29 14.21
N GLN A 310 -10.23 -3.54 15.21
CA GLN A 310 -10.49 -4.57 16.22
C GLN A 310 -11.74 -4.24 17.05
N MET A 311 -11.96 -2.97 17.37
CA MET A 311 -13.19 -2.53 18.06
C MET A 311 -14.44 -2.73 17.20
N VAL A 312 -14.36 -2.37 15.91
CA VAL A 312 -15.47 -2.59 14.95
C VAL A 312 -15.79 -4.08 14.84
N ARG A 313 -14.77 -4.94 14.72
CA ARG A 313 -14.91 -6.39 14.63
C ARG A 313 -15.53 -6.96 15.91
N TRP A 314 -15.03 -6.60 17.08
CA TRP A 314 -15.50 -7.08 18.36
C TRP A 314 -16.96 -6.68 18.65
N ASN A 315 -17.36 -5.48 18.22
CA ASN A 315 -18.75 -5.00 18.38
C ASN A 315 -19.71 -5.52 17.29
N GLY A 316 -19.28 -6.44 16.38
CA GLY A 316 -20.13 -7.09 15.40
C GLY A 316 -20.36 -6.28 14.12
N GLY A 317 -19.52 -5.25 13.83
CA GLY A 317 -19.64 -4.43 12.63
C GLY A 317 -19.31 -5.21 11.35
N ILE A 318 -18.28 -6.03 11.39
CA ILE A 318 -17.90 -6.88 10.25
C ILE A 318 -19.00 -7.92 9.96
N SER A 319 -19.53 -8.58 11.01
CA SER A 319 -20.64 -9.53 10.86
C SER A 319 -21.88 -8.89 10.23
N TYR A 320 -22.19 -7.64 10.61
CA TYR A 320 -23.28 -6.88 9.99
C TYR A 320 -23.08 -6.67 8.49
N ILE A 321 -21.86 -6.28 8.06
CA ILE A 321 -21.53 -6.08 6.64
C ILE A 321 -21.70 -7.38 5.88
N ILE A 322 -21.21 -8.49 6.42
CA ILE A 322 -21.29 -9.83 5.82
C ILE A 322 -22.74 -10.21 5.58
N ASN A 323 -23.57 -10.21 6.63
CA ASN A 323 -24.96 -10.63 6.56
C ASN A 323 -25.77 -9.76 5.58
N LYS A 324 -25.52 -8.44 5.57
CA LYS A 324 -26.19 -7.54 4.60
C LYS A 324 -25.79 -7.84 3.16
N THR A 325 -24.52 -8.17 2.92
CA THR A 325 -24.04 -8.52 1.57
C THR A 325 -24.68 -9.82 1.08
N GLU A 326 -24.78 -10.86 1.91
CA GLU A 326 -25.42 -12.13 1.56
C GLU A 326 -26.87 -11.97 1.13
N HIS A 327 -27.65 -11.15 1.82
CA HIS A 327 -29.05 -10.89 1.49
C HIS A 327 -29.28 -10.19 0.15
N LEU A 328 -28.26 -9.55 -0.43
CA LEU A 328 -28.34 -8.86 -1.73
C LEU A 328 -28.01 -9.78 -2.92
N ILE A 329 -27.56 -11.01 -2.67
CA ILE A 329 -27.09 -11.93 -3.71
C ILE A 329 -28.22 -12.88 -4.12
N HIS A 330 -28.61 -12.83 -5.40
CA HIS A 330 -29.70 -13.66 -5.94
C HIS A 330 -29.30 -14.47 -7.17
N ASN A 331 -28.17 -14.21 -7.80
CA ASN A 331 -27.67 -14.92 -8.98
C ASN A 331 -26.15 -14.81 -9.09
N LYS A 332 -25.55 -15.53 -10.05
CA LYS A 332 -24.09 -15.57 -10.28
C LYS A 332 -23.47 -14.18 -10.43
N LYS A 333 -24.10 -13.30 -11.21
CA LYS A 333 -23.60 -11.95 -11.44
C LYS A 333 -23.65 -11.09 -10.15
N HIS A 334 -24.76 -11.17 -9.41
CA HIS A 334 -24.87 -10.51 -8.09
C HIS A 334 -23.85 -11.06 -7.09
N CYS A 335 -23.50 -12.36 -7.22
CA CYS A 335 -22.44 -12.96 -6.40
C CYS A 335 -21.08 -12.32 -6.67
N GLU A 336 -20.66 -12.18 -7.93
CA GLU A 336 -19.40 -11.51 -8.27
C GLU A 336 -19.35 -10.07 -7.75
N PHE A 337 -20.44 -9.30 -7.92
CA PHE A 337 -20.55 -7.95 -7.35
C PHE A 337 -20.53 -7.96 -5.82
N GLY A 338 -21.21 -8.92 -5.19
CA GLY A 338 -21.23 -9.07 -3.72
C GLY A 338 -19.85 -9.39 -3.15
N VAL A 339 -19.08 -10.25 -3.81
CA VAL A 339 -17.70 -10.56 -3.43
C VAL A 339 -16.83 -9.29 -3.51
N CYS A 340 -16.93 -8.53 -4.61
CA CYS A 340 -16.19 -7.27 -4.77
C CYS A 340 -16.61 -6.25 -3.70
N PHE A 341 -17.91 -6.08 -3.47
CA PHE A 341 -18.43 -5.18 -2.45
C PHE A 341 -17.94 -5.58 -1.05
N LEU A 342 -18.03 -6.86 -0.70
CA LEU A 342 -17.61 -7.38 0.59
C LEU A 342 -16.13 -7.10 0.86
N VAL A 343 -15.24 -7.54 -0.04
CA VAL A 343 -13.79 -7.34 0.17
C VAL A 343 -13.43 -5.86 0.11
N GLY A 344 -14.07 -5.07 -0.75
CA GLY A 344 -13.85 -3.64 -0.85
C GLY A 344 -14.21 -2.90 0.43
N VAL A 345 -15.39 -3.15 0.98
CA VAL A 345 -15.83 -2.54 2.25
C VAL A 345 -14.94 -2.98 3.40
N ILE A 346 -14.62 -4.29 3.51
CA ILE A 346 -13.69 -4.75 4.55
C ILE A 346 -12.33 -4.09 4.39
N ASN A 347 -11.85 -3.88 3.16
CA ASN A 347 -10.58 -3.21 2.91
C ASN A 347 -10.58 -1.74 3.34
N LEU A 348 -11.68 -1.01 3.16
CA LEU A 348 -11.83 0.34 3.71
C LEU A 348 -11.63 0.36 5.24
N PHE A 349 -12.14 -0.65 5.97
CA PHE A 349 -11.98 -0.73 7.42
C PHE A 349 -10.61 -1.23 7.86
N THR A 350 -9.98 -2.12 7.08
CA THR A 350 -8.70 -2.73 7.46
C THR A 350 -7.50 -1.91 7.05
N ALA A 351 -7.65 -1.05 6.04
CA ALA A 351 -6.55 -0.34 5.36
C ALA A 351 -5.40 -1.28 4.92
N ASN A 352 -5.72 -2.58 4.76
CA ASN A 352 -4.78 -3.62 4.41
C ASN A 352 -5.47 -4.68 3.55
N ASN A 353 -5.04 -4.81 2.31
CA ASN A 353 -5.64 -5.69 1.30
C ASN A 353 -5.53 -7.18 1.69
N THR A 354 -4.41 -7.63 2.23
CA THR A 354 -4.23 -9.03 2.67
C THR A 354 -5.21 -9.41 3.78
N VAL A 355 -5.35 -8.54 4.80
CA VAL A 355 -6.31 -8.74 5.90
C VAL A 355 -7.75 -8.74 5.38
N ALA A 356 -8.07 -7.86 4.43
CA ALA A 356 -9.39 -7.82 3.83
C ALA A 356 -9.71 -9.13 3.09
N ILE A 357 -8.76 -9.64 2.30
CA ILE A 357 -8.91 -10.91 1.58
C ILE A 357 -9.06 -12.09 2.55
N ILE A 358 -8.23 -12.19 3.58
CA ILE A 358 -8.31 -13.27 4.58
C ILE A 358 -9.67 -13.25 5.30
N THR A 359 -10.20 -12.05 5.57
CA THR A 359 -11.48 -11.89 6.26
C THR A 359 -12.68 -12.19 5.36
N ALA A 360 -12.67 -11.71 4.11
CA ALA A 360 -13.75 -11.89 3.15
C ALA A 360 -13.72 -13.27 2.46
N GLY A 361 -12.52 -13.84 2.31
CA GLY A 361 -12.27 -15.01 1.47
C GLY A 361 -13.10 -16.26 1.80
N PRO A 362 -13.17 -16.71 3.06
CA PRO A 362 -14.01 -17.86 3.42
C PRO A 362 -15.49 -17.67 3.07
N ILE A 363 -16.02 -16.47 3.30
CA ILE A 363 -17.40 -16.11 2.99
C ILE A 363 -17.62 -16.03 1.49
N ALA A 364 -16.68 -15.37 0.78
CA ALA A 364 -16.72 -15.30 -0.67
C ALA A 364 -16.70 -16.70 -1.30
N LYS A 365 -15.98 -17.66 -0.71
CA LYS A 365 -15.96 -19.05 -1.15
C LYS A 365 -17.33 -19.70 -1.02
N GLU A 366 -17.94 -19.64 0.18
CA GLU A 366 -19.24 -20.22 0.46
C GLU A 366 -20.33 -19.67 -0.49
N ILE A 367 -20.36 -18.34 -0.65
CA ILE A 367 -21.32 -17.68 -1.55
C ILE A 367 -21.03 -18.08 -3.01
N SER A 368 -19.77 -18.11 -3.44
CA SER A 368 -19.39 -18.45 -4.80
C SER A 368 -19.73 -19.90 -5.16
N GLU A 369 -19.55 -20.84 -4.25
CA GLU A 369 -19.96 -22.24 -4.40
C GLU A 369 -21.48 -22.35 -4.57
N LYS A 370 -22.27 -21.65 -3.76
CA LYS A 370 -23.74 -21.62 -3.83
C LYS A 370 -24.27 -21.11 -5.18
N TYR A 371 -23.59 -20.14 -5.80
CA TYR A 371 -24.01 -19.55 -7.08
C TYR A 371 -23.17 -20.01 -8.28
N ASN A 372 -22.38 -21.07 -8.13
CA ASN A 372 -21.55 -21.68 -9.20
C ASN A 372 -20.60 -20.68 -9.88
N VAL A 373 -19.96 -19.80 -9.12
CA VAL A 373 -18.87 -18.93 -9.59
C VAL A 373 -17.57 -19.73 -9.54
N ASP A 374 -16.75 -19.66 -10.60
CA ASP A 374 -15.45 -20.32 -10.65
C ASP A 374 -14.54 -19.80 -9.49
N PRO A 375 -13.98 -20.69 -8.64
CA PRO A 375 -13.12 -20.31 -7.54
C PRO A 375 -11.91 -19.46 -7.97
N ARG A 376 -11.36 -19.70 -9.17
CA ARG A 376 -10.26 -18.93 -9.76
C ARG A 376 -10.69 -17.48 -10.04
N ARG A 377 -11.91 -17.32 -10.53
CA ARG A 377 -12.54 -16.02 -10.74
C ARG A 377 -12.74 -15.31 -9.39
N THR A 378 -13.25 -15.99 -8.38
CA THR A 378 -13.45 -15.45 -7.04
C THR A 378 -12.12 -14.99 -6.41
N ALA A 379 -11.06 -15.79 -6.51
CA ALA A 379 -9.72 -15.40 -6.05
C ALA A 379 -9.21 -14.16 -6.76
N SER A 380 -9.41 -14.05 -8.08
CA SER A 380 -9.03 -12.86 -8.86
C SER A 380 -9.85 -11.64 -8.46
N LEU A 381 -11.16 -11.76 -8.23
CA LEU A 381 -12.02 -10.65 -7.80
C LEU A 381 -11.62 -10.14 -6.40
N LEU A 382 -11.34 -11.03 -5.46
CA LEU A 382 -10.87 -10.68 -4.12
C LEU A 382 -9.59 -9.85 -4.19
N ASP A 383 -8.60 -10.32 -4.94
CA ASP A 383 -7.30 -9.67 -5.05
C ASP A 383 -7.37 -8.35 -5.83
N THR A 384 -7.94 -8.36 -7.03
CA THR A 384 -8.01 -7.16 -7.88
C THR A 384 -8.85 -6.04 -7.25
N THR A 385 -9.97 -6.39 -6.59
CA THR A 385 -10.81 -5.41 -5.90
C THR A 385 -10.11 -4.83 -4.69
N SER A 386 -9.43 -5.66 -3.89
CA SER A 386 -8.70 -5.17 -2.73
C SER A 386 -7.53 -4.25 -3.16
N CYS A 387 -6.83 -4.59 -4.24
CA CYS A 387 -5.80 -3.75 -4.81
C CYS A 387 -6.36 -2.40 -5.29
N PHE A 388 -7.47 -2.40 -6.03
CA PHE A 388 -8.15 -1.16 -6.46
C PHE A 388 -8.52 -0.27 -5.26
N VAL A 389 -9.23 -0.84 -4.27
CA VAL A 389 -9.68 -0.08 -3.11
C VAL A 389 -8.51 0.43 -2.29
N GLN A 390 -7.48 -0.40 -2.09
CA GLN A 390 -6.27 -0.02 -1.34
C GLN A 390 -5.54 1.18 -1.98
N GLY A 391 -5.55 1.29 -3.30
CA GLY A 391 -4.91 2.40 -4.02
C GLY A 391 -5.63 3.73 -3.88
N ILE A 392 -6.92 3.74 -3.53
CA ILE A 392 -7.71 4.97 -3.34
C ILE A 392 -7.88 5.35 -1.87
N ILE A 393 -7.43 4.52 -0.94
CA ILE A 393 -7.51 4.79 0.50
C ILE A 393 -6.33 5.69 0.93
N PRO A 394 -6.58 6.93 1.39
CA PRO A 394 -5.50 7.86 1.75
C PRO A 394 -4.70 7.43 2.99
N TYR A 395 -5.27 6.57 3.82
CA TYR A 395 -4.66 5.96 5.02
C TYR A 395 -4.22 4.52 4.79
N GLY A 396 -4.22 4.04 3.54
CA GLY A 396 -3.68 2.73 3.17
C GLY A 396 -2.16 2.68 3.24
N ALA A 397 -1.60 1.51 3.53
CA ALA A 397 -0.16 1.33 3.73
C ALA A 397 0.69 1.92 2.59
N GLN A 398 0.33 1.66 1.34
CA GLN A 398 1.04 2.13 0.15
C GLN A 398 1.09 3.65 0.08
N ILE A 399 -0.05 4.31 0.31
CA ILE A 399 -0.15 5.78 0.26
C ILE A 399 0.58 6.40 1.45
N LEU A 400 0.47 5.81 2.65
CA LEU A 400 1.17 6.31 3.84
C LEU A 400 2.69 6.24 3.67
N ILE A 401 3.24 5.13 3.18
CA ILE A 401 4.68 5.00 2.88
C ILE A 401 5.09 6.07 1.87
N ALA A 402 4.38 6.16 0.74
CA ALA A 402 4.69 7.11 -0.31
C ALA A 402 4.65 8.55 0.18
N THR A 403 3.62 8.94 0.96
CA THR A 403 3.49 10.29 1.52
C THR A 403 4.62 10.61 2.51
N SER A 404 4.96 9.67 3.38
CA SER A 404 6.04 9.87 4.36
C SER A 404 7.41 10.03 3.71
N LEU A 405 7.70 9.20 2.69
CA LEU A 405 8.97 9.28 1.94
C LEU A 405 9.05 10.50 1.02
N ALA A 406 7.89 11.07 0.64
CA ALA A 406 7.79 12.30 -0.14
C ALA A 406 7.60 13.56 0.72
N ALA A 407 7.86 13.49 2.02
CA ALA A 407 7.67 14.61 2.95
C ALA A 407 8.54 15.84 2.60
N SER A 408 9.73 15.63 2.02
CA SER A 408 10.62 16.70 1.57
C SER A 408 10.01 17.65 0.53
N VAL A 409 9.02 17.16 -0.22
CA VAL A 409 8.26 17.92 -1.24
C VAL A 409 6.82 18.20 -0.81
N SER A 410 6.49 17.98 0.46
CA SER A 410 5.19 18.29 1.08
C SER A 410 3.99 17.67 0.33
N LEU A 411 4.14 16.46 -0.24
CA LEU A 411 3.04 15.78 -0.93
C LEU A 411 2.00 15.26 0.08
N SER A 412 0.75 15.62 -0.16
CA SER A 412 -0.37 15.01 0.57
C SER A 412 -0.79 13.66 -0.06
N SER A 413 -1.42 12.79 0.74
CA SER A 413 -2.01 11.54 0.23
C SER A 413 -2.94 11.76 -0.96
N PHE A 414 -3.73 12.84 -0.94
CA PHE A 414 -4.63 13.16 -2.05
C PHE A 414 -3.92 13.64 -3.30
N SER A 415 -2.81 14.36 -3.18
CA SER A 415 -1.99 14.75 -4.34
C SER A 415 -1.46 13.52 -5.06
N ILE A 416 -1.03 12.51 -4.30
CA ILE A 416 -0.57 11.22 -4.86
C ILE A 416 -1.73 10.48 -5.53
N ILE A 417 -2.89 10.34 -4.83
CA ILE A 417 -4.06 9.60 -5.34
C ILE A 417 -4.58 10.21 -6.64
N LYS A 418 -4.62 11.53 -6.78
CA LYS A 418 -5.04 12.21 -8.01
C LYS A 418 -4.17 11.86 -9.23
N CYS A 419 -2.90 11.54 -8.99
CA CYS A 419 -1.94 11.17 -10.03
C CYS A 419 -1.76 9.65 -10.18
N LEU A 420 -2.45 8.87 -9.35
CA LEU A 420 -2.35 7.41 -9.30
C LEU A 420 -3.35 6.80 -10.29
N LEU A 421 -2.92 6.65 -11.55
CA LEU A 421 -3.78 6.20 -12.64
C LEU A 421 -4.15 4.72 -12.55
N TYR A 422 -3.21 3.86 -12.11
CA TYR A 422 -3.39 2.41 -12.17
C TYR A 422 -4.59 1.89 -11.37
N PRO A 423 -4.82 2.22 -10.10
CA PRO A 423 -6.01 1.77 -9.39
C PRO A 423 -7.31 2.26 -10.04
N ALA A 424 -7.36 3.51 -10.50
CA ALA A 424 -8.55 4.03 -11.15
C ALA A 424 -8.90 3.25 -12.43
N LEU A 425 -7.91 3.00 -13.29
CA LEU A 425 -8.08 2.22 -14.51
C LEU A 425 -8.37 0.74 -14.22
N THR A 426 -7.77 0.17 -13.17
CA THR A 426 -8.06 -1.20 -12.72
C THR A 426 -9.49 -1.32 -12.21
N GLY A 427 -10.00 -0.33 -11.47
CA GLY A 427 -11.41 -0.28 -11.07
C GLY A 427 -12.36 -0.28 -12.27
N LEU A 428 -12.03 0.48 -13.32
CA LEU A 428 -12.79 0.47 -14.58
C LEU A 428 -12.69 -0.89 -15.29
N GLY A 429 -11.51 -1.48 -15.38
CA GLY A 429 -11.28 -2.82 -15.93
C GLY A 429 -12.06 -3.90 -15.18
N LEU A 430 -12.11 -3.81 -13.86
CA LEU A 430 -12.90 -4.68 -12.99
C LEU A 430 -14.39 -4.54 -13.30
N LEU A 431 -14.92 -3.32 -13.36
CA LEU A 431 -16.32 -3.06 -13.71
C LEU A 431 -16.70 -3.64 -15.09
N VAL A 432 -15.87 -3.41 -16.10
CA VAL A 432 -16.05 -3.98 -17.43
C VAL A 432 -16.07 -5.51 -17.36
N SER A 433 -15.14 -6.11 -16.61
CA SER A 433 -15.05 -7.57 -16.41
C SER A 433 -16.31 -8.13 -15.73
N LEU A 434 -16.88 -7.42 -14.74
CA LEU A 434 -18.13 -7.79 -14.06
C LEU A 434 -19.35 -7.66 -14.98
N ILE A 435 -19.41 -6.62 -15.82
CA ILE A 435 -20.52 -6.40 -16.77
C ILE A 435 -20.52 -7.46 -17.88
N LEU A 436 -19.34 -7.79 -18.42
CA LEU A 436 -19.16 -8.76 -19.51
C LEU A 436 -19.18 -10.22 -19.04
N ALA A 437 -19.18 -10.48 -17.74
CA ALA A 437 -19.30 -11.82 -17.19
C ALA A 437 -20.60 -12.47 -17.76
N LYS A 438 -20.45 -13.60 -18.45
CA LYS A 438 -21.59 -14.36 -19.00
C LYS A 438 -22.51 -14.81 -17.86
N LYS A 439 -23.82 -14.66 -18.08
CA LYS A 439 -24.86 -15.14 -17.16
C LYS A 439 -24.71 -16.60 -16.82
#